data_cc469d9d9c0a482cace9dd6dded10e60
#
_entry.id   cc469d9d9c0a482cace9dd6dded10e60
#
_cell.length_a   1.000
_cell.length_b   1.000
_cell.length_c   1.000
_cell.angle_alpha   90.00
_cell.angle_beta   90.00
_cell.angle_gamma   90.00
#
_symmetry.space_group_name_H-M   'P 1'
#
loop_
_entity.id
_entity.type
_entity.pdbx_description
1 polymer ?
#
loop_
_entity_poly.entity_id
_entity_poly.type
_entity_poly.pdbx_seq_one_letter_code
_entity_poly.pdbx_strand_id
1 'polypeptide(L)'
;MMVVMPPLIQLMGLGPVVGGAWVGGTIDSTGAVGAAGAMLGAEAEKVAVTIKMIQNMLIGVVAFGVAVYWVTYVERTEGTRPDISEIWRRFPRFILGFLGASVLISLLYENLSDGAGFVKAVVDGGTKTMRSWCFCLAFVSIGLETDLRTLSRFLRGGKPLVLYVCGQALNLLLSLLMSLLMFEVVFPEAADVLRK
;
A
#
# COMPACT_ATOMS: atom_id res chain seq x y z
N MET A 1 0.82 -13.94 5.15
CA MET A 1 0.59 -12.70 5.94
C MET A 1 -0.90 -12.42 6.16
N MET A 2 -1.74 -12.34 5.11
CA MET A 2 -3.18 -12.03 5.22
C MET A 2 -3.93 -12.89 6.24
N VAL A 3 -3.66 -14.20 6.30
CA VAL A 3 -4.35 -15.16 7.19
C VAL A 3 -3.72 -15.24 8.59
N VAL A 4 -2.43 -14.93 8.70
CA VAL A 4 -1.67 -15.10 9.95
C VAL A 4 -1.74 -13.85 10.83
N MET A 5 -1.76 -12.67 10.24
CA MET A 5 -1.74 -11.42 11.03
C MET A 5 -3.01 -11.16 11.86
N PRO A 6 -4.24 -11.36 11.34
CA PRO A 6 -5.43 -11.09 12.15
C PRO A 6 -5.49 -11.91 13.45
N PRO A 7 -5.31 -13.24 13.44
CA PRO A 7 -5.28 -14.00 14.69
C PRO A 7 -4.09 -13.62 15.60
N LEU A 8 -2.96 -13.26 15.05
CA LEU A 8 -1.80 -12.78 15.82
C LEU A 8 -2.12 -11.47 16.55
N ILE A 9 -2.75 -10.52 15.87
CA ILE A 9 -3.17 -9.23 16.45
C ILE A 9 -4.18 -9.45 17.59
N GLN A 10 -5.15 -10.35 17.39
CA GLN A 10 -6.12 -10.70 18.42
C GLN A 10 -5.45 -11.37 19.63
N LEU A 11 -4.49 -12.27 19.39
CA LEU A 11 -3.74 -12.94 20.47
C LEU A 11 -2.90 -11.95 21.28
N MET A 12 -2.33 -10.92 20.63
CA MET A 12 -1.57 -9.86 21.28
C MET A 12 -2.47 -8.82 21.97
N GLY A 13 -3.78 -8.88 21.81
CA GLY A 13 -4.72 -7.93 22.40
C GLY A 13 -4.59 -6.51 21.88
N LEU A 14 -4.06 -6.31 20.65
CA LEU A 14 -3.91 -4.99 20.05
C LEU A 14 -5.27 -4.43 19.64
N GLY A 15 -5.46 -3.14 19.90
CA GLY A 15 -6.68 -2.43 19.50
C GLY A 15 -6.86 -2.38 17.98
N PRO A 16 -8.10 -2.14 17.49
CA PRO A 16 -8.41 -2.18 16.06
C PRO A 16 -7.62 -1.16 15.25
N VAL A 17 -7.32 0.01 15.81
CA VAL A 17 -6.54 1.06 15.14
C VAL A 17 -5.09 0.64 14.95
N VAL A 18 -4.42 0.20 16.03
CA VAL A 18 -3.03 -0.27 15.99
C VAL A 18 -2.91 -1.52 15.13
N GLY A 19 -3.83 -2.48 15.30
CA GLY A 19 -3.87 -3.70 14.51
C GLY A 19 -4.09 -3.42 13.03
N GLY A 20 -5.02 -2.53 12.70
CA GLY A 20 -5.27 -2.07 11.33
C GLY A 20 -4.04 -1.37 10.73
N ALA A 21 -3.40 -0.50 11.48
CA ALA A 21 -2.18 0.19 11.06
C ALA A 21 -1.04 -0.79 10.79
N TRP A 22 -0.86 -1.77 11.65
CA TRP A 22 0.15 -2.82 11.46
C TRP A 22 -0.11 -3.65 10.21
N VAL A 23 -1.35 -4.08 9.98
CA VAL A 23 -1.75 -4.78 8.75
C VAL A 23 -1.47 -3.93 7.51
N GLY A 24 -1.86 -2.64 7.54
CA GLY A 24 -1.68 -1.71 6.42
C GLY A 24 -0.22 -1.46 6.07
N GLY A 25 0.64 -1.34 7.08
CA GLY A 25 2.08 -1.12 6.91
C GLY A 25 2.88 -2.36 6.52
N THR A 26 2.36 -3.56 6.83
CA THR A 26 3.11 -4.81 6.65
C THR A 26 2.77 -5.56 5.38
N ILE A 27 1.48 -5.67 5.03
CA ILE A 27 1.04 -6.47 3.90
C ILE A 27 1.23 -5.69 2.60
N ASP A 28 1.94 -6.27 1.62
CA ASP A 28 2.29 -5.57 0.37
C ASP A 28 1.08 -5.34 -0.55
N SER A 29 0.19 -6.31 -0.68
CA SER A 29 -0.97 -6.24 -1.56
C SER A 29 -2.13 -5.47 -0.93
N THR A 30 -2.63 -4.43 -1.60
CA THR A 30 -3.76 -3.61 -1.14
C THR A 30 -5.04 -4.44 -0.93
N GLY A 31 -5.31 -5.41 -1.81
CA GLY A 31 -6.46 -6.31 -1.65
C GLY A 31 -6.37 -7.19 -0.41
N ALA A 32 -5.16 -7.72 -0.14
CA ALA A 32 -4.91 -8.53 1.05
C ALA A 32 -4.98 -7.70 2.34
N VAL A 33 -4.57 -6.42 2.29
CA VAL A 33 -4.74 -5.46 3.41
C VAL A 33 -6.22 -5.27 3.74
N GLY A 34 -7.05 -5.01 2.72
CA GLY A 34 -8.50 -4.87 2.92
C GLY A 34 -9.12 -6.12 3.53
N ALA A 35 -8.79 -7.31 2.99
CA ALA A 35 -9.30 -8.56 3.52
C ALA A 35 -8.85 -8.85 4.96
N ALA A 36 -7.57 -8.62 5.27
CA ALA A 36 -7.04 -8.81 6.63
C ALA A 36 -7.63 -7.79 7.62
N GLY A 37 -7.78 -6.53 7.19
CA GLY A 37 -8.43 -5.48 7.98
C GLY A 37 -9.90 -5.81 8.29
N ALA A 38 -10.65 -6.28 7.29
CA ALA A 38 -12.04 -6.70 7.47
C ALA A 38 -12.21 -7.85 8.48
N MET A 39 -11.24 -8.76 8.56
CA MET A 39 -11.23 -9.83 9.59
C MET A 39 -11.05 -9.29 11.01
N LEU A 40 -10.48 -8.10 11.17
CA LEU A 40 -10.30 -7.42 12.47
C LEU A 40 -11.48 -6.47 12.79
N GLY A 41 -12.33 -6.18 11.82
CA GLY A 41 -13.49 -5.31 11.96
C GLY A 41 -13.43 -4.07 11.07
N ALA A 42 -14.56 -3.39 10.92
CA ALA A 42 -14.71 -2.27 9.99
C ALA A 42 -13.79 -1.08 10.28
N GLU A 43 -13.48 -0.83 11.56
CA GLU A 43 -12.57 0.22 12.00
C GLU A 43 -11.13 -0.11 11.58
N ALA A 44 -10.67 -1.33 11.87
CA ALA A 44 -9.35 -1.81 11.48
C ALA A 44 -9.17 -1.82 9.95
N GLU A 45 -10.20 -2.19 9.20
CA GLU A 45 -10.20 -2.16 7.73
C GLU A 45 -9.95 -0.73 7.21
N LYS A 46 -10.70 0.25 7.73
CA LYS A 46 -10.53 1.66 7.31
C LYS A 46 -9.10 2.14 7.55
N VAL A 47 -8.56 1.90 8.75
CA VAL A 47 -7.19 2.30 9.09
C VAL A 47 -6.17 1.59 8.21
N ALA A 48 -6.29 0.27 8.05
CA ALA A 48 -5.38 -0.53 7.25
C ALA A 48 -5.33 -0.06 5.79
N VAL A 49 -6.50 0.16 5.18
CA VAL A 49 -6.59 0.63 3.79
C VAL A 49 -6.05 2.05 3.64
N THR A 50 -6.34 2.95 4.59
CA THR A 50 -5.83 4.32 4.57
C THR A 50 -4.30 4.35 4.63
N ILE A 51 -3.70 3.63 5.57
CA ILE A 51 -2.24 3.54 5.69
C ILE A 51 -1.62 2.95 4.43
N LYS A 52 -2.24 1.92 3.86
CA LYS A 52 -1.77 1.31 2.60
C LYS A 52 -1.85 2.29 1.43
N MET A 53 -2.88 3.11 1.34
CA MET A 53 -2.98 4.14 0.30
C MET A 53 -1.88 5.20 0.43
N ILE A 54 -1.61 5.67 1.65
CA ILE A 54 -0.50 6.60 1.93
C ILE A 54 0.84 5.96 1.55
N GLN A 55 1.07 4.70 1.94
CA GLN A 55 2.29 3.97 1.60
C GLN A 55 2.46 3.84 0.08
N ASN A 56 1.42 3.48 -0.65
CA ASN A 56 1.46 3.37 -2.12
C ASN A 56 1.79 4.71 -2.79
N MET A 57 1.26 5.82 -2.27
CA MET A 57 1.58 7.17 -2.75
C MET A 57 3.07 7.50 -2.51
N LEU A 58 3.58 7.21 -1.31
CA LEU A 58 4.98 7.46 -0.96
C LEU A 58 5.95 6.59 -1.77
N ILE A 59 5.60 5.32 -2.04
CA ILE A 59 6.42 4.44 -2.90
C ILE A 59 6.68 5.09 -4.26
N GLY A 60 5.65 5.68 -4.86
CA GLY A 60 5.79 6.37 -6.14
C GLY A 60 6.76 7.54 -6.10
N VAL A 61 6.66 8.38 -5.06
CA VAL A 61 7.54 9.54 -4.85
C VAL A 61 8.98 9.11 -4.58
N VAL A 62 9.17 8.12 -3.70
CA VAL A 62 10.50 7.58 -3.36
C VAL A 62 11.14 6.90 -4.58
N ALA A 63 10.39 6.06 -5.31
CA ALA A 63 10.90 5.39 -6.50
C ALA A 63 11.34 6.41 -7.57
N PHE A 64 10.59 7.49 -7.74
CA PHE A 64 10.98 8.59 -8.63
C PHE A 64 12.25 9.27 -8.15
N GLY A 65 12.35 9.62 -6.86
CA GLY A 65 13.55 10.23 -6.28
C GLY A 65 14.78 9.35 -6.45
N VAL A 66 14.67 8.04 -6.20
CA VAL A 66 15.76 7.07 -6.41
C VAL A 66 16.14 6.98 -7.89
N ALA A 67 15.17 6.95 -8.81
CA ALA A 67 15.45 6.93 -10.25
C ALA A 67 16.20 8.18 -10.71
N VAL A 68 15.80 9.38 -10.26
CA VAL A 68 16.49 10.64 -10.52
C VAL A 68 17.91 10.61 -9.96
N TYR A 69 18.08 10.20 -8.71
CA TYR A 69 19.39 10.05 -8.08
C TYR A 69 20.29 9.11 -8.87
N TRP A 70 19.78 7.94 -9.26
CA TRP A 70 20.53 6.94 -10.00
C TRP A 70 21.02 7.47 -11.36
N VAL A 71 20.14 8.07 -12.14
CA VAL A 71 20.48 8.65 -13.45
C VAL A 71 21.48 9.82 -13.30
N THR A 72 21.34 10.61 -12.23
CA THR A 72 22.16 11.82 -12.06
C THR A 72 23.54 11.52 -11.49
N TYR A 73 23.66 10.55 -10.59
CA TYR A 73 24.90 10.32 -9.84
C TYR A 73 25.60 8.99 -10.14
N VAL A 74 24.86 7.94 -10.45
CA VAL A 74 25.42 6.58 -10.61
C VAL A 74 25.68 6.24 -12.08
N GLU A 75 24.73 6.54 -12.97
CA GLU A 75 24.90 6.33 -14.43
C GLU A 75 25.64 7.47 -15.13
N ARG A 76 26.36 8.31 -14.40
CA ARG A 76 27.13 9.41 -14.97
C ARG A 76 28.28 8.88 -15.82
N THR A 77 28.01 8.62 -17.09
CA THR A 77 29.05 8.43 -18.10
C THR A 77 29.60 9.81 -18.43
N GLU A 78 30.93 10.00 -18.36
CA GLU A 78 31.58 11.27 -18.63
C GLU A 78 31.13 11.84 -19.99
N GLY A 79 30.44 12.99 -19.97
CA GLY A 79 30.08 13.76 -21.16
C GLY A 79 28.57 13.76 -21.53
N THR A 80 27.69 12.97 -20.92
CA THR A 80 26.25 13.03 -21.20
C THR A 80 25.49 13.67 -20.04
N ARG A 81 24.82 14.80 -20.30
CA ARG A 81 23.86 15.37 -19.35
C ARG A 81 22.65 14.42 -19.28
N PRO A 82 22.12 14.15 -18.08
CA PRO A 82 20.91 13.34 -17.96
C PRO A 82 19.79 13.98 -18.78
N ASP A 83 19.29 13.25 -19.76
CA ASP A 83 18.21 13.71 -20.60
C ASP A 83 16.90 13.68 -19.80
N ILE A 84 16.22 14.83 -19.73
CA ILE A 84 14.92 14.96 -19.05
C ILE A 84 13.90 13.96 -19.62
N SER A 85 14.06 13.55 -20.90
CA SER A 85 13.21 12.56 -21.53
C SER A 85 13.36 11.17 -20.92
N GLU A 86 14.53 10.82 -20.42
CA GLU A 86 14.78 9.53 -19.76
C GLU A 86 14.15 9.47 -18.38
N ILE A 87 14.18 10.56 -17.62
CA ILE A 87 13.48 10.72 -16.34
C ILE A 87 11.97 10.55 -16.56
N TRP A 88 11.43 11.19 -17.60
CA TRP A 88 10.01 11.09 -17.96
C TRP A 88 9.59 9.67 -18.39
N ARG A 89 10.44 8.95 -19.11
CA ARG A 89 10.18 7.54 -19.49
C ARG A 89 10.14 6.59 -18.29
N ARG A 90 10.93 6.85 -17.25
CA ARG A 90 10.98 6.06 -16.01
C ARG A 90 9.90 6.48 -15.01
N PHE A 91 9.23 7.61 -15.25
CA PHE A 91 8.18 8.10 -14.34
C PHE A 91 6.97 7.16 -14.33
N PRO A 92 6.52 6.71 -13.15
CA PRO A 92 5.36 5.83 -13.04
C PRO A 92 4.08 6.57 -13.44
N ARG A 93 3.61 6.34 -14.66
CA ARG A 93 2.46 7.07 -15.26
C ARG A 93 1.17 6.97 -14.44
N PHE A 94 1.01 5.92 -13.64
CA PHE A 94 -0.15 5.77 -12.76
C PHE A 94 -0.26 6.88 -11.71
N ILE A 95 0.87 7.50 -11.30
CA ILE A 95 0.87 8.62 -10.34
C ILE A 95 0.14 9.82 -10.92
N LEU A 96 0.35 10.11 -12.22
CA LEU A 96 -0.37 11.20 -12.90
C LEU A 96 -1.88 10.94 -12.94
N GLY A 97 -2.26 9.69 -13.23
CA GLY A 97 -3.67 9.26 -13.20
C GLY A 97 -4.28 9.41 -11.81
N PHE A 98 -3.54 9.00 -10.78
CA PHE A 98 -3.97 9.12 -9.39
C PHE A 98 -4.12 10.59 -8.96
N LEU A 99 -3.12 11.43 -9.23
CA LEU A 99 -3.18 12.87 -8.92
C LEU A 99 -4.33 13.56 -9.69
N GLY A 100 -4.45 13.27 -10.98
CA GLY A 100 -5.52 13.83 -11.80
C GLY A 100 -6.92 13.45 -11.29
N ALA A 101 -7.12 12.17 -10.96
CA ALA A 101 -8.37 11.69 -10.38
C ALA A 101 -8.64 12.32 -8.99
N SER A 102 -7.61 12.44 -8.15
CA SER A 102 -7.71 13.04 -6.82
C SER A 102 -8.14 14.51 -6.91
N VAL A 103 -7.47 15.30 -7.77
CA VAL A 103 -7.82 16.70 -8.00
C VAL A 103 -9.24 16.83 -8.57
N LEU A 104 -9.59 16.01 -9.56
CA LEU A 104 -10.93 16.04 -10.17
C LEU A 104 -12.01 15.75 -9.12
N ILE A 105 -11.84 14.70 -8.33
CA ILE A 105 -12.81 14.33 -7.29
C ILE A 105 -12.89 15.39 -6.20
N SER A 106 -11.76 16.00 -5.80
CA SER A 106 -11.76 17.11 -4.83
C SER A 106 -12.51 18.33 -5.36
N LEU A 107 -12.28 18.69 -6.62
CA LEU A 107 -13.01 19.80 -7.26
C LEU A 107 -14.52 19.50 -7.37
N LEU A 108 -14.90 18.29 -7.72
CA LEU A 108 -16.31 17.91 -7.76
C LEU A 108 -16.94 17.91 -6.37
N TYR A 109 -16.21 17.47 -5.36
CA TYR A 109 -16.67 17.47 -3.97
C TYR A 109 -16.94 18.88 -3.45
N GLU A 110 -16.08 19.86 -3.77
CA GLU A 110 -16.20 21.23 -3.30
C GLU A 110 -17.20 22.08 -4.12
N ASN A 111 -17.30 21.83 -5.43
CA ASN A 111 -18.09 22.70 -6.32
C ASN A 111 -19.54 22.22 -6.56
N LEU A 112 -19.88 20.96 -6.25
CA LEU A 112 -21.27 20.48 -6.35
C LEU A 112 -22.01 20.78 -5.04
N SER A 113 -23.26 21.19 -5.16
CA SER A 113 -24.17 21.44 -4.03
C SER A 113 -24.40 20.20 -3.15
N ASP A 114 -24.24 19.00 -3.69
CA ASP A 114 -24.21 17.71 -2.98
C ASP A 114 -23.01 16.86 -3.41
N GLY A 115 -21.81 17.44 -3.32
CA GLY A 115 -20.57 16.79 -3.74
C GLY A 115 -20.28 15.51 -2.95
N ALA A 116 -20.60 15.50 -1.65
CA ALA A 116 -20.44 14.32 -0.80
C ALA A 116 -21.35 13.16 -1.24
N GLY A 117 -22.62 13.46 -1.53
CA GLY A 117 -23.58 12.47 -2.03
C GLY A 117 -23.17 11.92 -3.40
N PHE A 118 -22.73 12.81 -4.30
CA PHE A 118 -22.25 12.43 -5.63
C PHE A 118 -21.03 11.50 -5.55
N VAL A 119 -20.01 11.88 -4.80
CA VAL A 119 -18.78 11.06 -4.65
C VAL A 119 -19.12 9.71 -4.03
N LYS A 120 -19.98 9.68 -3.02
CA LYS A 120 -20.44 8.44 -2.42
C LYS A 120 -21.19 7.56 -3.43
N ALA A 121 -22.08 8.12 -4.24
CA ALA A 121 -22.82 7.39 -5.26
C ALA A 121 -21.89 6.80 -6.33
N VAL A 122 -20.88 7.54 -6.78
CA VAL A 122 -19.86 7.08 -7.73
C VAL A 122 -19.01 5.95 -7.14
N VAL A 123 -18.60 6.10 -5.88
CA VAL A 123 -17.78 5.08 -5.20
C VAL A 123 -18.59 3.81 -4.95
N ASP A 124 -19.78 3.91 -4.42
CA ASP A 124 -20.63 2.77 -4.06
C ASP A 124 -21.29 2.12 -5.30
N GLY A 125 -21.67 2.92 -6.28
CA GLY A 125 -22.39 2.45 -7.47
C GLY A 125 -21.54 1.71 -8.51
N GLY A 126 -20.24 2.04 -8.59
CA GLY A 126 -19.40 1.46 -9.67
C GLY A 126 -17.96 1.20 -9.27
N THR A 127 -17.32 2.17 -8.64
CA THR A 127 -15.87 2.13 -8.39
C THR A 127 -15.46 0.95 -7.49
N LYS A 128 -16.23 0.65 -6.45
CA LYS A 128 -15.97 -0.50 -5.56
C LYS A 128 -16.07 -1.82 -6.32
N THR A 129 -17.08 -1.98 -7.15
CA THR A 129 -17.31 -3.20 -7.95
C THR A 129 -16.19 -3.38 -8.97
N MET A 130 -15.86 -2.33 -9.74
CA MET A 130 -14.76 -2.33 -10.69
C MET A 130 -13.43 -2.66 -10.03
N ARG A 131 -13.14 -2.04 -8.90
CA ARG A 131 -11.93 -2.33 -8.11
C ARG A 131 -11.87 -3.82 -7.73
N SER A 132 -12.96 -4.38 -7.24
CA SER A 132 -13.01 -5.80 -6.84
C SER A 132 -12.76 -6.73 -8.02
N TRP A 133 -13.36 -6.46 -9.17
CA TRP A 133 -13.11 -7.21 -10.41
C TRP A 133 -11.65 -7.10 -10.86
N CYS A 134 -11.08 -5.90 -10.87
CA CYS A 134 -9.67 -5.71 -11.21
C CYS A 134 -8.73 -6.46 -10.26
N PHE A 135 -9.02 -6.49 -8.96
CA PHE A 135 -8.26 -7.28 -8.01
C PHE A 135 -8.40 -8.79 -8.27
N CYS A 136 -9.60 -9.28 -8.52
CA CYS A 136 -9.80 -10.70 -8.87
C CYS A 136 -8.98 -11.08 -10.11
N LEU A 137 -9.03 -10.27 -11.16
CA LEU A 137 -8.25 -10.51 -12.38
C LEU A 137 -6.74 -10.48 -12.10
N ALA A 138 -6.27 -9.51 -11.32
CA ALA A 138 -4.85 -9.42 -10.96
C ALA A 138 -4.39 -10.66 -10.17
N PHE A 139 -5.16 -11.11 -9.18
CA PHE A 139 -4.83 -12.32 -8.42
C PHE A 139 -4.85 -13.58 -9.27
N VAL A 140 -5.82 -13.73 -10.16
CA VAL A 140 -5.87 -14.86 -11.11
C VAL A 140 -4.67 -14.82 -12.04
N SER A 141 -4.32 -13.66 -12.59
CA SER A 141 -3.14 -13.50 -13.47
C SER A 141 -1.85 -13.86 -12.76
N ILE A 142 -1.64 -13.37 -11.53
CA ILE A 142 -0.47 -13.70 -10.72
C ILE A 142 -0.43 -15.20 -10.41
N GLY A 143 -1.58 -15.80 -10.07
CA GLY A 143 -1.68 -17.24 -9.80
C GLY A 143 -1.33 -18.09 -11.02
N LEU A 144 -1.79 -17.70 -12.21
CA LEU A 144 -1.51 -18.40 -13.47
C LEU A 144 -0.04 -18.24 -13.91
N GLU A 145 0.56 -17.08 -13.67
CA GLU A 145 1.96 -16.79 -14.02
C GLU A 145 2.95 -17.42 -13.04
N THR A 146 2.52 -17.76 -11.83
CA THR A 146 3.37 -18.31 -10.79
C THR A 146 3.73 -19.78 -11.09
N ASP A 147 4.96 -20.03 -11.54
CA ASP A 147 5.50 -21.37 -11.68
C ASP A 147 6.15 -21.83 -10.35
N LEU A 148 5.43 -22.71 -9.63
CA LEU A 148 5.87 -23.27 -8.36
C LEU A 148 7.17 -24.09 -8.49
N ARG A 149 7.46 -24.69 -9.66
CA ARG A 149 8.70 -25.45 -9.89
C ARG A 149 9.91 -24.52 -9.96
N THR A 150 9.76 -23.41 -10.68
CA THR A 150 10.81 -22.39 -10.76
C THR A 150 11.02 -21.74 -9.39
N LEU A 151 9.95 -21.41 -8.66
CA LEU A 151 10.02 -20.88 -7.31
C LEU A 151 10.76 -21.86 -6.36
N SER A 152 10.46 -23.16 -6.43
CA SER A 152 11.12 -24.15 -5.58
C SER A 152 12.62 -24.28 -5.87
N ARG A 153 13.06 -24.08 -7.12
CA ARG A 153 14.49 -24.06 -7.48
C ARG A 153 15.21 -22.85 -6.87
N PHE A 154 14.59 -21.66 -6.92
CA PHE A 154 15.15 -20.47 -6.28
C PHE A 154 15.28 -20.63 -4.75
N LEU A 155 14.31 -21.29 -4.13
CA LEU A 155 14.32 -21.53 -2.68
C LEU A 155 15.40 -22.56 -2.25
N ARG A 156 15.74 -23.50 -3.11
CA ARG A 156 16.82 -24.49 -2.83
C ARG A 156 18.19 -23.87 -2.62
N GLY A 157 18.47 -22.70 -3.17
CA GLY A 157 19.70 -21.94 -2.95
C GLY A 157 19.88 -21.36 -1.54
N GLY A 158 18.85 -21.34 -0.72
CA GLY A 158 18.84 -20.87 0.67
C GLY A 158 18.96 -19.33 0.84
N LYS A 159 19.82 -18.68 0.09
CA LYS A 159 20.09 -17.24 0.20
C LYS A 159 18.86 -16.34 -0.06
N PRO A 160 18.07 -16.54 -1.13
CA PRO A 160 16.87 -15.73 -1.37
C PRO A 160 15.80 -15.94 -0.28
N LEU A 161 15.68 -17.17 0.22
CA LEU A 161 14.74 -17.48 1.30
C LEU A 161 15.13 -16.77 2.61
N VAL A 162 16.41 -16.83 2.97
CA VAL A 162 16.92 -16.12 4.17
C VAL A 162 16.70 -14.62 4.04
N LEU A 163 17.02 -14.02 2.88
CA LEU A 163 16.81 -12.60 2.62
C LEU A 163 15.32 -12.22 2.75
N TYR A 164 14.44 -13.04 2.18
CA TYR A 164 13.00 -12.82 2.27
C TYR A 164 12.49 -12.90 3.71
N VAL A 165 12.87 -13.95 4.44
CA VAL A 165 12.44 -14.15 5.84
C VAL A 165 12.96 -13.02 6.74
N CYS A 166 14.24 -12.66 6.62
CA CYS A 166 14.83 -11.56 7.38
C CYS A 166 14.18 -10.21 7.04
N GLY A 167 13.94 -9.95 5.75
CA GLY A 167 13.27 -8.74 5.28
C GLY A 167 11.83 -8.64 5.80
N GLN A 168 11.08 -9.74 5.77
CA GLN A 168 9.72 -9.77 6.30
C GLN A 168 9.67 -9.65 7.83
N ALA A 169 10.62 -10.28 8.55
CA ALA A 169 10.71 -10.13 9.99
C ALA A 169 11.02 -8.67 10.37
N LEU A 170 11.95 -8.03 9.67
CA LEU A 170 12.28 -6.62 9.87
C LEU A 170 11.07 -5.71 9.57
N ASN A 171 10.38 -5.96 8.44
CA ASN A 171 9.17 -5.21 8.08
C ASN A 171 8.06 -5.34 9.14
N LEU A 172 7.82 -6.55 9.64
CA LEU A 172 6.86 -6.81 10.72
C LEU A 172 7.21 -6.02 11.99
N LEU A 173 8.46 -6.05 12.40
CA LEU A 173 8.92 -5.35 13.60
C LEU A 173 8.84 -3.83 13.44
N LEU A 174 9.33 -3.29 12.33
CA LEU A 174 9.32 -1.85 12.09
C LEU A 174 7.90 -1.30 11.94
N SER A 175 7.02 -2.00 11.22
CA SER A 175 5.64 -1.56 11.06
C SER A 175 4.84 -1.66 12.35
N LEU A 176 5.09 -2.67 13.20
CA LEU A 176 4.50 -2.75 14.53
C LEU A 176 4.98 -1.60 15.43
N LEU A 177 6.30 -1.38 15.48
CA LEU A 177 6.89 -0.30 16.24
C LEU A 177 6.33 1.06 15.83
N MET A 178 6.24 1.32 14.52
CA MET A 178 5.65 2.55 14.01
C MET A 178 4.17 2.68 14.33
N SER A 179 3.41 1.60 14.26
CA SER A 179 1.98 1.62 14.61
C SER A 179 1.76 1.93 16.09
N LEU A 180 2.52 1.30 16.98
CA LEU A 180 2.48 1.58 18.41
C LEU A 180 2.91 3.01 18.71
N LEU A 181 4.05 3.44 18.17
CA LEU A 181 4.57 4.78 18.39
C LEU A 181 3.60 5.86 17.91
N MET A 182 3.01 5.70 16.73
CA MET A 182 2.09 6.70 16.17
C MET A 182 0.77 6.77 16.92
N PHE A 183 0.16 5.65 17.25
CA PHE A 183 -1.20 5.63 17.79
C PHE A 183 -1.27 5.52 19.32
N GLU A 184 -0.19 5.14 20.00
CA GLU A 184 -0.15 5.13 21.46
C GLU A 184 0.63 6.31 22.03
N VAL A 185 1.64 6.85 21.31
CA VAL A 185 2.53 7.88 21.85
C VAL A 185 2.30 9.24 21.18
N VAL A 186 2.30 9.30 19.85
CA VAL A 186 2.27 10.60 19.11
C VAL A 186 0.86 11.12 18.95
N PHE A 187 -0.08 10.27 18.57
CA PHE A 187 -1.47 10.62 18.28
C PHE A 187 -2.47 9.71 19.02
N PRO A 188 -2.48 9.65 20.34
CA PRO A 188 -3.43 8.81 21.09
C PRO A 188 -4.89 9.23 20.83
N GLU A 189 -5.13 10.52 20.64
CA GLU A 189 -6.47 11.05 20.33
C GLU A 189 -7.00 10.60 18.96
N ALA A 190 -6.12 10.28 18.00
CA ALA A 190 -6.56 9.79 16.70
C ALA A 190 -7.25 8.42 16.80
N ALA A 191 -6.86 7.60 17.77
CA ALA A 191 -7.53 6.34 18.06
C ALA A 191 -8.97 6.56 18.55
N ASP A 192 -9.21 7.61 19.33
CA ASP A 192 -10.54 7.95 19.86
C ASP A 192 -11.45 8.59 18.80
N VAL A 193 -10.89 9.36 17.88
CA VAL A 193 -11.62 9.95 16.74
C VAL A 193 -12.07 8.88 15.76
N LEU A 194 -11.25 7.86 15.53
CA LEU A 194 -11.56 6.77 14.61
C LEU A 194 -12.55 5.75 15.21
N ARG A 195 -12.73 5.74 16.54
CA ARG A 195 -13.75 4.94 17.24
C ARG A 195 -15.16 5.52 17.17
N LYS A 196 -15.30 6.77 16.83
CA LYS A 196 -16.60 7.45 16.64
C LYS A 196 -17.04 7.38 15.19
#